data_b9dd579a334ee4094aeb40c5f12d17d1
#
_entry.id   b9dd579a334ee4094aeb40c5f12d17d1
#
_cell.length_a   1.000
_cell.length_b   1.000
_cell.length_c   1.000
_cell.angle_alpha   90.00
_cell.angle_beta   90.00
_cell.angle_gamma   90.00
#
_symmetry.space_group_name_H-M   'P 1'
#
loop_
_entity.id
_entity.type
_entity.pdbx_description
1 polymer ?
#
loop_
_entity_poly.entity_id
_entity_poly.type
_entity_poly.pdbx_seq_one_letter_code
_entity_poly.pdbx_strand_id
1 'polypeptide(L)'
;MMPKAIKPMLARDNPFEDPFKQPNYILQEKFDGTRIIAINQGNGWHLMTRHWKNEVSARFPEVIKELSQIKSKDVVLDGELTFFKDGKNVFMTVLANPETKKGMVGRLMLFDIIRYNGDLTKLPLKERINILNKVVPKGKYVTIIESIHTPTSFQTIYNKIIKNRGEGVMIKKEDSPYTFDSRKDWIKVKGAYTEDAIVVGITEGTGKRKSTFGALVLAQYDKNKQLKIIASASGFDDNTLSKFYSAISKMPSYNYPHLNMKGVKKWIPPKIIVEVRYMQKTPNGILRHPVFLRVRDDKIPSDCRISK
;
A
#
# COMPACT_ATOMS: atom_id res chain seq x y z
N MET A 1 -9.25 28.57 12.82
CA MET A 1 -8.29 27.89 13.75
C MET A 1 -8.14 26.46 13.29
N MET A 2 -6.92 25.91 13.16
CA MET A 2 -6.75 24.50 12.78
C MET A 2 -7.27 23.56 13.86
N PRO A 3 -7.91 22.42 13.48
CA PRO A 3 -8.43 21.45 14.44
C PRO A 3 -7.29 20.86 15.30
N LYS A 4 -7.62 20.44 16.53
CA LYS A 4 -6.68 19.76 17.41
C LYS A 4 -6.22 18.43 16.79
N ALA A 5 -4.92 18.15 16.88
CA ALA A 5 -4.33 16.94 16.30
C ALA A 5 -4.94 15.65 16.89
N ILE A 6 -5.35 14.74 16.00
CA ILE A 6 -5.87 13.42 16.33
C ILE A 6 -4.83 12.37 15.95
N LYS A 7 -4.48 11.49 16.87
CA LYS A 7 -3.69 10.29 16.60
C LYS A 7 -4.65 9.15 16.24
N PRO A 8 -4.85 8.81 14.96
CA PRO A 8 -5.87 7.84 14.60
C PRO A 8 -5.53 6.44 15.09
N MET A 9 -6.57 5.61 15.26
CA MET A 9 -6.44 4.18 15.54
C MET A 9 -5.66 3.49 14.41
N LEU A 10 -4.82 2.52 14.76
CA LEU A 10 -3.87 1.87 13.86
C LEU A 10 -4.22 0.39 13.69
N ALA A 11 -3.57 -0.24 12.71
CA ALA A 11 -3.62 -1.68 12.52
C ALA A 11 -2.29 -2.34 12.88
N ARG A 12 -2.35 -3.58 13.36
CA ARG A 12 -1.20 -4.49 13.47
C ARG A 12 -1.17 -5.47 12.31
N ASP A 13 -0.06 -6.14 12.13
CA ASP A 13 0.03 -7.30 11.26
C ASP A 13 -0.80 -8.45 11.81
N ASN A 14 -1.22 -9.37 10.94
CA ASN A 14 -2.05 -10.51 11.33
C ASN A 14 -1.32 -11.38 12.38
N PRO A 15 -1.91 -11.55 13.57
CA PRO A 15 -1.38 -12.43 14.61
C PRO A 15 -1.99 -13.83 14.61
N PHE A 16 -3.01 -14.09 13.77
CA PHE A 16 -3.75 -15.34 13.75
C PHE A 16 -3.16 -16.31 12.72
N GLU A 17 -3.28 -17.60 13.00
CA GLU A 17 -2.99 -18.65 12.03
C GLU A 17 -3.94 -18.53 10.83
N ASP A 18 -5.23 -18.41 11.07
CA ASP A 18 -6.25 -18.16 10.05
C ASP A 18 -7.03 -16.88 10.39
N PRO A 19 -6.70 -15.74 9.74
CA PRO A 19 -7.37 -14.48 10.01
C PRO A 19 -8.83 -14.45 9.54
N PHE A 20 -9.22 -15.33 8.64
CA PHE A 20 -10.55 -15.31 8.02
C PHE A 20 -11.60 -16.11 8.78
N LYS A 21 -11.19 -16.88 9.78
CA LYS A 21 -12.11 -17.63 10.66
C LYS A 21 -12.41 -16.95 11.99
N GLN A 22 -12.04 -15.68 12.14
CA GLN A 22 -12.26 -14.97 13.40
C GLN A 22 -13.73 -14.54 13.55
N PRO A 23 -14.43 -14.95 14.62
CA PRO A 23 -15.80 -14.50 14.91
C PRO A 23 -15.79 -13.04 15.35
N ASN A 24 -16.91 -12.35 15.15
CA ASN A 24 -17.11 -10.95 15.57
C ASN A 24 -16.14 -9.95 14.93
N TYR A 25 -15.71 -10.23 13.71
CA TYR A 25 -14.92 -9.32 12.89
C TYR A 25 -15.65 -9.00 11.59
N ILE A 26 -15.42 -7.81 11.08
CA ILE A 26 -15.78 -7.41 9.72
C ILE A 26 -14.53 -7.40 8.84
N LEU A 27 -14.73 -7.57 7.54
CA LEU A 27 -13.70 -7.40 6.53
C LEU A 27 -14.00 -6.18 5.67
N GLN A 28 -12.98 -5.35 5.45
CA GLN A 28 -13.01 -4.22 4.51
C GLN A 28 -11.81 -4.31 3.57
N GLU A 29 -11.98 -3.92 2.30
CA GLU A 29 -10.84 -3.81 1.38
C GLU A 29 -9.83 -2.80 1.91
N LYS A 30 -8.56 -3.15 1.80
CA LYS A 30 -7.46 -2.25 2.15
C LYS A 30 -6.99 -1.53 0.89
N PHE A 31 -7.38 -0.27 0.79
CA PHE A 31 -6.90 0.60 -0.28
C PHE A 31 -5.51 1.15 0.04
N ASP A 32 -4.71 1.32 -0.99
CA ASP A 32 -3.39 1.94 -0.87
C ASP A 32 -3.47 3.43 -1.23
N GLY A 33 -3.13 4.27 -0.26
CA GLY A 33 -3.23 5.72 -0.42
C GLY A 33 -2.53 6.49 0.70
N THR A 34 -3.15 7.55 1.11
CA THR A 34 -2.74 8.38 2.25
C THR A 34 -3.88 8.49 3.25
N ARG A 35 -3.65 8.06 4.48
CA ARG A 35 -4.63 8.19 5.57
C ARG A 35 -5.00 9.66 5.78
N ILE A 36 -6.30 9.93 5.76
CA ILE A 36 -6.89 11.25 5.98
C ILE A 36 -7.88 11.20 7.13
N ILE A 37 -7.76 12.17 8.02
CA ILE A 37 -8.82 12.56 8.95
C ILE A 37 -9.52 13.76 8.34
N ALA A 38 -10.78 13.60 7.94
CA ALA A 38 -11.61 14.69 7.42
C ALA A 38 -12.42 15.29 8.57
N ILE A 39 -12.26 16.59 8.81
CA ILE A 39 -12.82 17.30 9.97
C ILE A 39 -13.62 18.49 9.51
N ASN A 40 -14.83 18.63 10.08
CA ASN A 40 -15.59 19.88 10.11
C ASN A 40 -16.01 20.16 11.56
N GLN A 41 -15.58 21.28 12.10
CA GLN A 41 -15.94 21.76 13.44
C GLN A 41 -16.43 23.22 13.36
N GLY A 42 -17.29 23.51 12.38
CA GLY A 42 -17.88 24.82 12.19
C GLY A 42 -17.12 25.77 11.23
N ASN A 43 -15.87 25.44 10.90
CA ASN A 43 -14.97 26.27 10.07
C ASN A 43 -14.77 25.74 8.64
N GLY A 44 -15.65 24.85 8.18
CA GLY A 44 -15.48 24.13 6.91
C GLY A 44 -14.70 22.82 7.07
N TRP A 45 -14.51 22.13 5.93
CA TRP A 45 -13.85 20.84 5.90
C TRP A 45 -12.34 20.98 5.77
N HIS A 46 -11.62 20.24 6.61
CA HIS A 46 -10.17 20.09 6.58
C HIS A 46 -9.79 18.63 6.34
N LEU A 47 -8.92 18.36 5.38
CA LEU A 47 -8.36 17.05 5.11
C LEU A 47 -6.93 16.98 5.67
N MET A 48 -6.78 16.37 6.84
CA MET A 48 -5.51 16.28 7.57
C MET A 48 -4.84 14.92 7.32
N THR A 49 -3.56 14.93 6.97
CA THR A 49 -2.78 13.68 6.89
C THR A 49 -2.54 13.10 8.28
N ARG A 50 -2.33 11.79 8.38
CA ARG A 50 -2.18 11.02 9.62
C ARG A 50 -1.29 11.68 10.69
N HIS A 51 -0.23 12.32 10.28
CA HIS A 51 0.74 12.93 11.21
C HIS A 51 0.51 14.44 11.42
N TRP A 52 -0.60 14.97 10.92
CA TRP A 52 -0.96 16.41 11.00
C TRP A 52 0.09 17.37 10.41
N LYS A 53 1.01 16.83 9.60
CA LYS A 53 2.04 17.66 8.95
C LYS A 53 1.53 18.43 7.74
N ASN A 54 0.46 17.93 7.09
CA ASN A 54 -0.07 18.51 5.88
C ASN A 54 -1.60 18.55 5.93
N GLU A 55 -2.14 19.70 5.62
CA GLU A 55 -3.52 19.93 5.27
C GLU A 55 -3.61 19.95 3.75
N VAL A 56 -4.51 19.15 3.17
CA VAL A 56 -4.54 18.91 1.73
C VAL A 56 -5.87 19.25 1.06
N SER A 57 -6.79 19.89 1.75
CA SER A 57 -8.15 20.23 1.26
C SER A 57 -8.13 20.97 -0.08
N ALA A 58 -7.27 21.95 -0.23
CA ALA A 58 -7.16 22.73 -1.46
C ALA A 58 -6.77 21.90 -2.70
N ARG A 59 -6.22 20.70 -2.49
CA ARG A 59 -5.83 19.79 -3.57
C ARG A 59 -6.95 18.88 -4.05
N PHE A 60 -8.08 18.83 -3.30
CA PHE A 60 -9.20 17.91 -3.54
C PHE A 60 -10.55 18.64 -3.40
N PRO A 61 -10.80 19.67 -4.22
CA PRO A 61 -12.02 20.48 -4.13
C PRO A 61 -13.28 19.64 -4.37
N GLU A 62 -13.23 18.61 -5.19
CA GLU A 62 -14.36 17.71 -5.46
C GLU A 62 -14.72 16.88 -4.21
N VAL A 63 -13.73 16.43 -3.45
CA VAL A 63 -13.94 15.73 -2.16
C VAL A 63 -14.58 16.69 -1.15
N ILE A 64 -14.08 17.92 -1.05
CA ILE A 64 -14.65 18.95 -0.16
C ILE A 64 -16.10 19.26 -0.54
N LYS A 65 -16.39 19.38 -1.84
CA LYS A 65 -17.76 19.64 -2.33
C LYS A 65 -18.72 18.52 -1.92
N GLU A 66 -18.33 17.25 -2.04
CA GLU A 66 -19.18 16.12 -1.63
C GLU A 66 -19.31 16.05 -0.10
N LEU A 67 -18.24 16.23 0.66
CA LEU A 67 -18.29 16.28 2.12
C LEU A 67 -19.20 17.40 2.63
N SER A 68 -19.27 18.53 1.92
CA SER A 68 -20.11 19.68 2.29
C SER A 68 -21.62 19.39 2.20
N GLN A 69 -22.03 18.25 1.62
CA GLN A 69 -23.41 17.79 1.63
C GLN A 69 -23.82 17.17 2.98
N ILE A 70 -22.87 16.84 3.85
CA ILE A 70 -23.14 16.37 5.21
C ILE A 70 -23.71 17.54 6.03
N LYS A 71 -24.90 17.34 6.57
CA LYS A 71 -25.66 18.43 7.22
C LYS A 71 -25.01 18.97 8.50
N SER A 72 -24.33 18.10 9.26
CA SER A 72 -23.68 18.51 10.52
C SER A 72 -22.39 19.28 10.27
N LYS A 73 -22.11 20.24 11.16
CA LYS A 73 -20.84 20.97 11.23
C LYS A 73 -19.92 20.46 12.36
N ASP A 74 -20.28 19.38 13.02
CA ASP A 74 -19.48 18.73 14.07
C ASP A 74 -19.24 17.26 13.66
N VAL A 75 -18.28 17.04 12.75
CA VAL A 75 -18.01 15.74 12.13
C VAL A 75 -16.52 15.48 12.05
N VAL A 76 -16.13 14.25 12.40
CA VAL A 76 -14.78 13.72 12.16
C VAL A 76 -14.88 12.33 11.54
N LEU A 77 -14.36 12.21 10.34
CA LEU A 77 -14.35 10.99 9.54
C LEU A 77 -12.92 10.47 9.39
N ASP A 78 -12.78 9.16 9.33
CA ASP A 78 -11.52 8.47 9.12
C ASP A 78 -11.54 7.70 7.82
N GLY A 79 -10.56 7.95 6.96
CA GLY A 79 -10.53 7.39 5.62
C GLY A 79 -9.13 7.30 5.01
N GLU A 80 -9.08 6.75 3.82
CA GLU A 80 -7.89 6.70 2.99
C GLU A 80 -8.14 7.50 1.70
N LEU A 81 -7.32 8.51 1.42
CA LEU A 81 -7.37 9.19 0.14
C LEU A 81 -6.49 8.43 -0.84
N THR A 82 -7.11 7.88 -1.84
CA THR A 82 -6.49 6.98 -2.81
C THR A 82 -6.75 7.46 -4.24
N PHE A 83 -5.96 6.99 -5.19
CA PHE A 83 -6.08 7.35 -6.59
C PHE A 83 -6.52 6.15 -7.42
N PHE A 84 -7.33 6.44 -8.43
CA PHE A 84 -7.79 5.46 -9.41
C PHE A 84 -7.34 5.88 -10.81
N LYS A 85 -6.83 4.91 -11.57
CA LYS A 85 -6.57 5.03 -12.99
C LYS A 85 -7.22 3.83 -13.70
N ASP A 86 -8.02 4.10 -14.73
CA ASP A 86 -8.74 3.06 -15.48
C ASP A 86 -9.56 2.12 -14.55
N GLY A 87 -10.19 2.70 -13.54
CA GLY A 87 -11.02 1.98 -12.55
C GLY A 87 -10.24 1.18 -11.49
N LYS A 88 -8.91 1.12 -11.56
CA LYS A 88 -8.07 0.39 -10.61
C LYS A 88 -7.43 1.33 -9.60
N ASN A 89 -7.39 0.90 -8.34
CA ASN A 89 -6.64 1.60 -7.31
C ASN A 89 -5.14 1.57 -7.65
N VAL A 90 -4.51 2.73 -7.60
CA VAL A 90 -3.07 2.89 -7.81
C VAL A 90 -2.46 3.65 -6.65
N PHE A 91 -1.30 3.19 -6.19
CA PHE A 91 -0.58 3.92 -5.15
C PHE A 91 -0.06 5.24 -5.69
N MET A 92 -0.50 6.33 -5.03
CA MET A 92 0.03 7.67 -5.25
C MET A 92 -0.09 8.47 -3.96
N THR A 93 0.95 9.21 -3.59
CA THR A 93 0.86 10.11 -2.44
C THR A 93 0.03 11.35 -2.78
N VAL A 94 -0.76 11.82 -1.82
CA VAL A 94 -1.52 13.08 -1.96
C VAL A 94 -0.60 14.29 -2.21
N LEU A 95 0.67 14.18 -1.82
CA LEU A 95 1.68 15.24 -1.98
C LEU A 95 2.42 15.18 -3.33
N ALA A 96 2.18 14.15 -4.17
CA ALA A 96 2.81 14.08 -5.47
C ALA A 96 2.48 15.29 -6.36
N ASN A 97 3.36 15.57 -7.30
CA ASN A 97 3.17 16.64 -8.28
C ASN A 97 1.89 16.40 -9.11
N PRO A 98 1.11 17.42 -9.47
CA PRO A 98 -0.06 17.32 -10.34
C PRO A 98 0.21 16.56 -11.65
N GLU A 99 1.34 16.81 -12.32
CA GLU A 99 1.71 16.09 -13.55
C GLU A 99 1.81 14.57 -13.36
N THR A 100 2.33 14.12 -12.20
CA THR A 100 2.41 12.69 -11.86
C THR A 100 1.03 12.06 -11.70
N LYS A 101 0.01 12.86 -11.36
CA LYS A 101 -1.38 12.44 -11.14
C LYS A 101 -2.26 12.55 -12.40
N LYS A 102 -1.71 13.00 -13.51
CA LYS A 102 -2.46 13.20 -14.76
C LYS A 102 -3.20 11.92 -15.17
N GLY A 103 -4.50 12.05 -15.42
CA GLY A 103 -5.37 10.92 -15.74
C GLY A 103 -5.79 10.05 -14.54
N MET A 104 -5.49 10.48 -13.31
CA MET A 104 -5.94 9.79 -12.09
C MET A 104 -7.05 10.56 -11.40
N VAL A 105 -7.95 9.82 -10.75
CA VAL A 105 -9.04 10.38 -9.94
C VAL A 105 -8.75 10.09 -8.47
N GLY A 106 -8.62 11.15 -7.67
CA GLY A 106 -8.50 11.05 -6.21
C GLY A 106 -9.88 10.81 -5.58
N ARG A 107 -9.99 9.84 -4.67
CA ARG A 107 -11.21 9.54 -3.92
C ARG A 107 -10.87 9.35 -2.44
N LEU A 108 -11.76 9.84 -1.58
CA LEU A 108 -11.70 9.59 -0.14
C LEU A 108 -12.55 8.35 0.17
N MET A 109 -11.88 7.27 0.55
CA MET A 109 -12.49 6.00 0.92
C MET A 109 -12.67 5.96 2.44
N LEU A 110 -13.90 6.20 2.92
CA LEU A 110 -14.23 6.28 4.34
C LEU A 110 -14.46 4.88 4.92
N PHE A 111 -13.96 4.66 6.13
CA PHE A 111 -14.11 3.38 6.82
C PHE A 111 -14.44 3.52 8.31
N ASP A 112 -14.51 4.74 8.87
CA ASP A 112 -14.96 4.99 10.23
C ASP A 112 -15.43 6.44 10.41
N ILE A 113 -16.25 6.67 11.43
CA ILE A 113 -16.67 7.98 11.92
C ILE A 113 -16.48 8.02 13.43
N ILE A 114 -15.79 9.05 13.90
CA ILE A 114 -15.44 9.14 15.31
C ILE A 114 -16.13 10.32 16.02
N ARG A 115 -16.79 11.19 15.23
CA ARG A 115 -17.57 12.29 15.76
C ARG A 115 -18.70 12.65 14.79
N TYR A 116 -19.91 12.83 15.33
CA TYR A 116 -21.07 13.38 14.63
C TYR A 116 -22.04 13.96 15.66
N ASN A 117 -22.11 15.29 15.77
CA ASN A 117 -22.86 15.98 16.82
C ASN A 117 -22.52 15.50 18.23
N GLY A 118 -21.26 15.12 18.45
CA GLY A 118 -20.74 14.54 19.69
C GLY A 118 -19.74 13.43 19.45
N ASP A 119 -19.13 12.97 20.52
CA ASP A 119 -18.11 11.89 20.49
C ASP A 119 -18.74 10.53 20.28
N LEU A 120 -18.24 9.78 19.30
CA LEU A 120 -18.66 8.42 18.96
C LEU A 120 -17.59 7.36 19.32
N THR A 121 -16.44 7.76 19.83
CA THR A 121 -15.29 6.85 20.04
C THR A 121 -15.59 5.67 20.96
N LYS A 122 -16.53 5.82 21.89
CA LYS A 122 -16.93 4.76 22.83
C LYS A 122 -17.90 3.74 22.22
N LEU A 123 -18.56 4.08 21.11
CA LEU A 123 -19.48 3.16 20.44
C LEU A 123 -18.74 1.99 19.79
N PRO A 124 -19.36 0.81 19.70
CA PRO A 124 -18.89 -0.29 18.88
C PRO A 124 -18.68 0.11 17.42
N LEU A 125 -17.68 -0.46 16.74
CA LEU A 125 -17.39 -0.19 15.33
C LEU A 125 -18.63 -0.36 14.43
N LYS A 126 -19.41 -1.42 14.65
CA LYS A 126 -20.65 -1.69 13.90
C LYS A 126 -21.64 -0.52 13.96
N GLU A 127 -21.79 0.12 15.11
CA GLU A 127 -22.66 1.28 15.29
C GLU A 127 -22.11 2.51 14.61
N ARG A 128 -20.80 2.74 14.72
CA ARG A 128 -20.14 3.84 14.00
C ARG A 128 -20.28 3.71 12.49
N ILE A 129 -20.12 2.50 11.94
CA ILE A 129 -20.33 2.24 10.50
C ILE A 129 -21.79 2.48 10.11
N ASN A 130 -22.76 2.10 10.93
CA ASN A 130 -24.17 2.38 10.69
C ASN A 130 -24.45 3.89 10.63
N ILE A 131 -23.87 4.67 11.55
CA ILE A 131 -23.95 6.14 11.53
C ILE A 131 -23.29 6.67 10.26
N LEU A 132 -22.07 6.23 9.93
CA LEU A 132 -21.35 6.63 8.73
C LEU A 132 -22.20 6.46 7.47
N ASN A 133 -22.82 5.28 7.31
CA ASN A 133 -23.71 4.97 6.17
C ASN A 133 -24.97 5.85 6.09
N LYS A 134 -25.47 6.33 7.24
CA LYS A 134 -26.64 7.19 7.29
C LYS A 134 -26.32 8.65 6.98
N VAL A 135 -25.12 9.14 7.37
CA VAL A 135 -24.81 10.57 7.34
C VAL A 135 -23.99 10.99 6.12
N VAL A 136 -23.22 10.08 5.53
CA VAL A 136 -22.43 10.35 4.33
C VAL A 136 -23.23 10.02 3.08
N PRO A 137 -23.57 11.02 2.24
CA PRO A 137 -24.27 10.76 1.00
C PRO A 137 -23.39 9.96 0.01
N LYS A 138 -24.02 9.17 -0.85
CA LYS A 138 -23.32 8.47 -1.94
C LYS A 138 -22.74 9.49 -2.91
N GLY A 139 -21.44 9.39 -3.17
CA GLY A 139 -20.71 10.29 -4.04
C GLY A 139 -19.73 9.56 -4.97
N LYS A 140 -19.17 10.30 -5.90
CA LYS A 140 -18.12 9.82 -6.82
C LYS A 140 -16.73 9.93 -6.20
N TYR A 141 -16.50 10.97 -5.39
CA TYR A 141 -15.20 11.31 -4.80
C TYR A 141 -15.11 10.96 -3.31
N VAL A 142 -16.27 10.78 -2.65
CA VAL A 142 -16.35 10.28 -1.28
C VAL A 142 -17.15 8.99 -1.27
N THR A 143 -16.54 7.91 -0.85
CA THR A 143 -17.13 6.57 -0.88
C THR A 143 -16.90 5.88 0.46
N ILE A 144 -17.92 5.21 0.99
CA ILE A 144 -17.77 4.36 2.18
C ILE A 144 -17.27 2.99 1.73
N ILE A 145 -16.23 2.47 2.37
CA ILE A 145 -15.73 1.12 2.13
C ILE A 145 -16.77 0.11 2.61
N GLU A 146 -17.16 -0.79 1.74
CA GLU A 146 -18.09 -1.89 2.07
C GLU A 146 -17.55 -2.73 3.24
N SER A 147 -18.41 -2.98 4.20
CA SER A 147 -18.12 -3.84 5.36
C SER A 147 -18.79 -5.19 5.18
N ILE A 148 -18.01 -6.24 5.12
CA ILE A 148 -18.47 -7.62 4.99
C ILE A 148 -18.55 -8.23 6.38
N HIS A 149 -19.71 -8.73 6.74
CA HIS A 149 -20.00 -9.27 8.08
C HIS A 149 -20.03 -10.81 8.14
N THR A 150 -19.95 -11.47 6.99
CA THR A 150 -20.05 -12.93 6.89
C THR A 150 -18.66 -13.57 6.82
N PRO A 151 -18.15 -14.17 7.91
CA PRO A 151 -16.79 -14.74 7.95
C PRO A 151 -16.54 -15.79 6.87
N THR A 152 -17.53 -16.60 6.51
CA THR A 152 -17.41 -17.62 5.45
C THR A 152 -17.07 -17.06 4.08
N SER A 153 -17.32 -15.76 3.83
CA SER A 153 -16.99 -15.09 2.57
C SER A 153 -15.62 -14.39 2.57
N PHE A 154 -14.98 -14.24 3.74
CA PHE A 154 -13.74 -13.43 3.87
C PHE A 154 -12.61 -13.93 2.98
N GLN A 155 -12.34 -15.25 2.98
CA GLN A 155 -11.30 -15.84 2.14
C GLN A 155 -11.58 -15.62 0.65
N THR A 156 -12.83 -15.80 0.23
CA THR A 156 -13.24 -15.62 -1.18
C THR A 156 -13.06 -14.18 -1.62
N ILE A 157 -13.47 -13.22 -0.78
CA ILE A 157 -13.34 -11.79 -1.07
C ILE A 157 -11.87 -11.38 -1.09
N TYR A 158 -11.07 -11.83 -0.11
CA TYR A 158 -9.63 -11.61 -0.11
C TYR A 158 -8.99 -12.11 -1.40
N ASN A 159 -9.28 -13.36 -1.80
CA ASN A 159 -8.74 -13.94 -3.03
C ASN A 159 -9.13 -13.11 -4.28
N LYS A 160 -10.37 -12.61 -4.33
CA LYS A 160 -10.84 -11.74 -5.41
C LYS A 160 -10.06 -10.42 -5.45
N ILE A 161 -9.85 -9.79 -4.29
CA ILE A 161 -9.06 -8.55 -4.17
C ILE A 161 -7.62 -8.78 -4.64
N ILE A 162 -6.98 -9.87 -4.17
CA ILE A 162 -5.61 -10.21 -4.56
C ILE A 162 -5.50 -10.52 -6.05
N LYS A 163 -6.45 -11.28 -6.60
CA LYS A 163 -6.51 -11.56 -8.07
C LYS A 163 -6.58 -10.26 -8.88
N ASN A 164 -7.28 -9.26 -8.37
CA ASN A 164 -7.40 -7.93 -9.00
C ASN A 164 -6.25 -6.97 -8.65
N ARG A 165 -5.16 -7.46 -8.03
CA ARG A 165 -3.99 -6.67 -7.66
C ARG A 165 -4.26 -5.61 -6.57
N GLY A 166 -5.28 -5.81 -5.73
CA GLY A 166 -5.53 -4.98 -4.54
C GLY A 166 -4.47 -5.18 -3.44
N GLU A 167 -4.32 -4.25 -2.52
CA GLU A 167 -3.30 -4.32 -1.44
C GLU A 167 -3.56 -5.46 -0.45
N GLY A 168 -4.81 -5.81 -0.22
CA GLY A 168 -5.25 -6.78 0.76
C GLY A 168 -6.54 -6.36 1.46
N VAL A 169 -6.70 -6.78 2.71
CA VAL A 169 -7.88 -6.48 3.51
C VAL A 169 -7.53 -6.02 4.92
N MET A 170 -8.47 -5.32 5.52
CA MET A 170 -8.51 -4.99 6.94
C MET A 170 -9.58 -5.86 7.60
N ILE A 171 -9.22 -6.54 8.68
CA ILE A 171 -10.14 -7.26 9.54
C ILE A 171 -10.25 -6.48 10.83
N LYS A 172 -11.46 -6.09 11.20
CA LYS A 172 -11.71 -5.18 12.32
C LYS A 172 -12.73 -5.81 13.27
N LYS A 173 -12.45 -5.76 14.58
CA LYS A 173 -13.37 -6.27 15.59
C LYS A 173 -14.64 -5.41 15.65
N GLU A 174 -15.82 -6.03 15.46
CA GLU A 174 -17.10 -5.32 15.34
C GLU A 174 -17.49 -4.52 16.59
N ASP A 175 -17.18 -5.07 17.76
CA ASP A 175 -17.55 -4.46 19.04
C ASP A 175 -16.48 -3.52 19.60
N SER A 176 -15.40 -3.24 18.82
CA SER A 176 -14.33 -2.40 19.33
C SER A 176 -14.70 -0.94 19.37
N PRO A 177 -14.34 -0.22 20.44
CA PRO A 177 -14.33 1.24 20.45
C PRO A 177 -13.24 1.78 19.51
N TYR A 178 -13.30 3.07 19.19
CA TYR A 178 -12.21 3.74 18.51
C TYR A 178 -11.16 4.21 19.51
N THR A 179 -10.08 3.49 19.63
CA THR A 179 -9.01 3.78 20.59
C THR A 179 -7.85 4.46 19.88
N PHE A 180 -7.62 5.74 20.19
CA PHE A 180 -6.55 6.53 19.60
C PHE A 180 -5.17 5.88 19.80
N ASP A 181 -4.35 5.89 18.75
CA ASP A 181 -2.99 5.34 18.71
C ASP A 181 -2.87 3.83 19.04
N SER A 182 -3.99 3.13 19.22
CA SER A 182 -4.04 1.69 19.50
C SER A 182 -3.91 0.85 18.22
N ARG A 183 -3.27 -0.33 18.34
CA ARG A 183 -3.14 -1.34 17.26
C ARG A 183 -3.88 -2.65 17.57
N LYS A 184 -4.70 -2.68 18.60
CA LYS A 184 -5.25 -3.93 19.17
C LYS A 184 -6.29 -4.60 18.27
N ASP A 185 -7.29 -3.83 17.80
CA ASP A 185 -8.55 -4.38 17.27
C ASP A 185 -8.65 -4.33 15.75
N TRP A 186 -7.67 -3.73 15.08
CA TRP A 186 -7.58 -3.69 13.63
C TRP A 186 -6.39 -4.47 13.13
N ILE A 187 -6.61 -5.36 12.18
CA ILE A 187 -5.64 -6.31 11.66
C ILE A 187 -5.55 -6.12 10.15
N LYS A 188 -4.33 -5.99 9.63
CA LYS A 188 -4.08 -5.91 8.20
C LYS A 188 -3.60 -7.27 7.67
N VAL A 189 -4.25 -7.75 6.63
CA VAL A 189 -3.86 -8.95 5.87
C VAL A 189 -3.52 -8.50 4.47
N LYS A 190 -2.23 -8.41 4.19
CA LYS A 190 -1.73 -7.91 2.91
C LYS A 190 -1.57 -9.02 1.90
N GLY A 191 -1.82 -8.69 0.62
CA GLY A 191 -1.48 -9.55 -0.50
C GLY A 191 0.02 -9.75 -0.63
N ALA A 192 0.40 -10.93 -1.05
CA ALA A 192 1.76 -11.23 -1.44
C ALA A 192 1.76 -11.70 -2.91
N TYR A 193 2.43 -10.95 -3.76
CA TYR A 193 2.64 -11.30 -5.16
C TYR A 193 4.05 -11.79 -5.36
N THR A 194 4.26 -12.66 -6.32
CA THR A 194 5.60 -13.05 -6.74
C THR A 194 5.87 -12.61 -8.17
N GLU A 195 7.13 -12.38 -8.48
CA GLU A 195 7.61 -12.03 -9.81
C GLU A 195 8.98 -12.65 -10.03
N ASP A 196 9.21 -13.16 -11.23
CA ASP A 196 10.53 -13.61 -11.64
C ASP A 196 11.28 -12.43 -12.26
N ALA A 197 12.52 -12.25 -11.86
CA ALA A 197 13.34 -11.14 -12.30
C ALA A 197 14.79 -11.55 -12.53
N ILE A 198 15.43 -10.86 -13.46
CA ILE A 198 16.84 -11.02 -13.79
C ILE A 198 17.68 -10.17 -12.85
N VAL A 199 18.68 -10.76 -12.23
CA VAL A 199 19.68 -9.99 -11.47
C VAL A 199 20.65 -9.37 -12.47
N VAL A 200 20.66 -8.04 -12.50
CA VAL A 200 21.54 -7.25 -13.40
C VAL A 200 22.66 -6.54 -12.65
N GLY A 201 22.62 -6.52 -11.32
CA GLY A 201 23.66 -5.90 -10.51
C GLY A 201 23.41 -6.04 -9.02
N ILE A 202 24.31 -5.44 -8.24
CA ILE A 202 24.24 -5.34 -6.78
C ILE A 202 24.49 -3.90 -6.35
N THR A 203 23.86 -3.49 -5.24
CA THR A 203 24.09 -2.17 -4.66
C THR A 203 25.20 -2.18 -3.60
N GLU A 204 25.72 -1.02 -3.25
CA GLU A 204 26.60 -0.85 -2.11
C GLU A 204 25.94 -1.35 -0.82
N GLY A 205 26.71 -2.05 0.01
CA GLY A 205 26.28 -2.47 1.34
C GLY A 205 26.57 -1.40 2.39
N THR A 206 25.70 -1.31 3.40
CA THR A 206 25.89 -0.41 4.55
C THR A 206 25.92 -1.18 5.86
N GLY A 207 26.49 -0.58 6.91
CA GLY A 207 26.60 -1.21 8.22
C GLY A 207 27.30 -2.58 8.16
N LYS A 208 26.65 -3.62 8.68
CA LYS A 208 27.17 -5.00 8.68
C LYS A 208 27.40 -5.59 7.28
N ARG A 209 26.78 -5.02 6.23
CA ARG A 209 26.90 -5.47 4.84
C ARG A 209 27.94 -4.69 4.02
N LYS A 210 28.73 -3.82 4.63
CA LYS A 210 29.74 -2.99 3.95
C LYS A 210 30.76 -3.82 3.17
N SER A 211 31.11 -5.00 3.66
CA SER A 211 32.04 -5.94 3.01
C SER A 211 31.40 -6.77 1.88
N THR A 212 30.08 -6.78 1.75
CA THR A 212 29.34 -7.58 0.76
C THR A 212 28.53 -6.67 -0.20
N PHE A 213 27.19 -6.73 -0.12
CA PHE A 213 26.29 -5.87 -0.91
C PHE A 213 24.98 -5.60 -0.14
N GLY A 214 24.27 -4.55 -0.52
CA GLY A 214 23.02 -4.14 0.12
C GLY A 214 21.80 -4.90 -0.44
N ALA A 215 21.63 -4.88 -1.76
CA ALA A 215 20.49 -5.48 -2.46
C ALA A 215 20.85 -5.95 -3.87
N LEU A 216 20.08 -6.87 -4.42
CA LEU A 216 20.12 -7.25 -5.83
C LEU A 216 19.36 -6.23 -6.66
N VAL A 217 19.96 -5.73 -7.74
CA VAL A 217 19.28 -4.91 -8.74
C VAL A 217 18.59 -5.84 -9.72
N LEU A 218 17.28 -5.69 -9.86
CA LEU A 218 16.41 -6.59 -10.61
C LEU A 218 15.82 -5.91 -11.82
N ALA A 219 15.81 -6.62 -12.96
CA ALA A 219 15.25 -6.13 -14.21
C ALA A 219 14.37 -7.19 -14.89
N GLN A 220 13.51 -6.71 -15.80
CA GLN A 220 12.75 -7.53 -16.74
C GLN A 220 12.84 -6.92 -18.14
N TYR A 221 12.61 -7.74 -19.17
CA TYR A 221 12.49 -7.26 -20.53
C TYR A 221 11.16 -6.56 -20.78
N ASP A 222 11.20 -5.41 -21.39
CA ASP A 222 10.01 -4.73 -21.90
C ASP A 222 9.57 -5.31 -23.27
N LYS A 223 8.52 -4.72 -23.86
CA LYS A 223 8.00 -5.10 -25.19
C LYS A 223 9.02 -4.96 -26.32
N ASN A 224 10.01 -4.10 -26.14
CA ASN A 224 11.08 -3.85 -27.11
C ASN A 224 12.33 -4.70 -26.86
N LYS A 225 12.23 -5.72 -25.98
CA LYS A 225 13.32 -6.58 -25.53
C LYS A 225 14.47 -5.80 -24.85
N GLN A 226 14.17 -4.64 -24.29
CA GLN A 226 15.13 -3.88 -23.48
C GLN A 226 14.92 -4.16 -22.00
N LEU A 227 16.01 -4.35 -21.27
CA LEU A 227 15.96 -4.52 -19.82
C LEU A 227 15.53 -3.21 -19.15
N LYS A 228 14.61 -3.31 -18.21
CA LYS A 228 14.19 -2.21 -17.33
C LYS A 228 14.30 -2.64 -15.89
N ILE A 229 14.87 -1.78 -15.06
CA ILE A 229 14.94 -2.00 -13.61
C ILE A 229 13.51 -1.98 -13.06
N ILE A 230 13.15 -3.04 -12.33
CA ILE A 230 11.84 -3.19 -11.70
C ILE A 230 11.92 -3.18 -10.17
N ALA A 231 13.10 -3.46 -9.59
CA ALA A 231 13.25 -3.52 -8.14
C ALA A 231 14.70 -3.45 -7.68
N SER A 232 14.85 -3.21 -6.39
CA SER A 232 16.06 -3.50 -5.63
C SER A 232 15.64 -4.38 -4.44
N ALA A 233 15.97 -5.67 -4.48
CA ALA A 233 15.51 -6.66 -3.50
C ALA A 233 16.57 -6.98 -2.45
N SER A 234 16.13 -7.11 -1.21
CA SER A 234 16.90 -7.53 -0.05
C SER A 234 16.16 -8.66 0.70
N GLY A 235 16.52 -8.91 1.96
CA GLY A 235 15.86 -9.94 2.77
C GLY A 235 16.57 -11.30 2.72
N PHE A 236 17.88 -11.29 2.46
CA PHE A 236 18.72 -12.50 2.51
C PHE A 236 19.09 -12.82 3.96
N ASP A 237 19.11 -14.10 4.29
CA ASP A 237 19.91 -14.60 5.41
C ASP A 237 21.41 -14.52 5.09
N ASP A 238 22.26 -14.64 6.11
CA ASP A 238 23.71 -14.46 5.96
C ASP A 238 24.35 -15.52 5.04
N ASN A 239 23.84 -16.74 5.03
CA ASN A 239 24.32 -17.82 4.17
C ASN A 239 24.01 -17.53 2.69
N THR A 240 22.77 -17.17 2.40
CA THR A 240 22.33 -16.78 1.06
C THR A 240 23.09 -15.54 0.56
N LEU A 241 23.27 -14.55 1.42
CA LEU A 241 24.05 -13.35 1.10
C LEU A 241 25.50 -13.69 0.71
N SER A 242 26.16 -14.56 1.49
CA SER A 242 27.54 -15.00 1.24
C SER A 242 27.66 -15.79 -0.07
N LYS A 243 26.72 -16.69 -0.35
CA LYS A 243 26.68 -17.46 -1.62
C LYS A 243 26.51 -16.54 -2.83
N PHE A 244 25.56 -15.59 -2.78
CA PHE A 244 25.38 -14.60 -3.85
C PHE A 244 26.64 -13.76 -4.05
N TYR A 245 27.24 -13.26 -2.97
CA TYR A 245 28.42 -12.42 -3.05
C TYR A 245 29.61 -13.18 -3.66
N SER A 246 29.84 -14.42 -3.24
CA SER A 246 30.87 -15.28 -3.82
C SER A 246 30.66 -15.54 -5.32
N ALA A 247 29.42 -15.85 -5.73
CA ALA A 247 29.10 -16.09 -7.13
C ALA A 247 29.26 -14.82 -7.97
N ILE A 248 28.72 -13.69 -7.52
CA ILE A 248 28.72 -12.41 -8.24
C ILE A 248 30.13 -11.82 -8.32
N SER A 249 30.97 -12.01 -7.28
CA SER A 249 32.36 -11.51 -7.27
C SER A 249 33.19 -12.09 -8.40
N LYS A 250 32.95 -13.36 -8.75
CA LYS A 250 33.63 -14.09 -9.84
C LYS A 250 33.09 -13.75 -11.24
N MET A 251 31.93 -13.11 -11.34
CA MET A 251 31.38 -12.73 -12.63
C MET A 251 32.10 -11.53 -13.21
N PRO A 252 32.25 -11.41 -14.53
CA PRO A 252 32.78 -10.20 -15.15
C PRO A 252 31.83 -9.03 -14.89
N SER A 253 32.39 -7.80 -14.86
CA SER A 253 31.56 -6.61 -14.92
C SER A 253 30.88 -6.51 -16.28
N TYR A 254 29.65 -5.98 -16.28
CA TYR A 254 28.86 -5.82 -17.49
C TYR A 254 28.42 -4.37 -17.65
N ASN A 255 28.30 -3.91 -18.89
CA ASN A 255 27.86 -2.54 -19.16
C ASN A 255 26.43 -2.54 -19.71
N TYR A 256 25.56 -1.74 -19.07
CA TYR A 256 24.19 -1.49 -19.51
C TYR A 256 24.02 0.01 -19.78
N PRO A 257 24.32 0.51 -21.00
CA PRO A 257 24.29 1.96 -21.29
C PRO A 257 22.93 2.62 -21.00
N HIS A 258 21.85 1.85 -21.07
CA HIS A 258 20.47 2.31 -20.87
C HIS A 258 19.91 2.08 -19.43
N LEU A 259 20.65 1.38 -18.55
CA LEU A 259 20.26 1.22 -17.16
C LEU A 259 21.00 2.23 -16.27
N ASN A 260 20.25 3.02 -15.55
CA ASN A 260 20.80 3.99 -14.60
C ASN A 260 20.16 3.80 -13.21
N MET A 261 20.99 3.56 -12.20
CA MET A 261 20.57 3.49 -10.80
C MET A 261 21.73 3.94 -9.90
N LYS A 262 21.48 4.89 -9.03
CA LYS A 262 22.46 5.35 -8.03
C LYS A 262 22.79 4.25 -7.02
N GLY A 263 24.06 4.20 -6.58
CA GLY A 263 24.50 3.25 -5.54
C GLY A 263 24.68 1.82 -6.02
N VAL A 264 24.76 1.58 -7.32
CA VAL A 264 25.15 0.28 -7.86
C VAL A 264 26.64 0.08 -7.68
N LYS A 265 27.02 -0.99 -6.97
CA LYS A 265 28.41 -1.41 -6.73
C LYS A 265 29.01 -2.12 -7.94
N LYS A 266 28.22 -2.98 -8.58
CA LYS A 266 28.64 -3.78 -9.72
C LYS A 266 27.46 -4.15 -10.61
N TRP A 267 27.56 -3.96 -11.90
CA TRP A 267 26.68 -4.54 -12.90
C TRP A 267 27.22 -5.91 -13.33
N ILE A 268 26.33 -6.87 -13.58
CA ILE A 268 26.68 -8.26 -13.95
C ILE A 268 25.88 -8.72 -15.17
N PRO A 269 26.37 -9.72 -15.92
CA PRO A 269 25.62 -10.31 -17.03
C PRO A 269 24.25 -10.86 -16.59
N PRO A 270 23.21 -10.78 -17.44
CA PRO A 270 21.85 -11.16 -17.12
C PRO A 270 21.66 -12.70 -17.14
N LYS A 271 22.29 -13.40 -16.19
CA LYS A 271 22.32 -14.88 -16.13
C LYS A 271 21.58 -15.46 -14.94
N ILE A 272 21.40 -14.68 -13.87
CA ILE A 272 20.76 -15.16 -12.63
C ILE A 272 19.32 -14.71 -12.64
N ILE A 273 18.40 -15.63 -12.44
CA ILE A 273 16.98 -15.35 -12.29
C ILE A 273 16.57 -15.66 -10.86
N VAL A 274 15.79 -14.77 -10.27
CA VAL A 274 15.28 -14.89 -8.90
C VAL A 274 13.77 -14.69 -8.87
N GLU A 275 13.11 -15.39 -7.97
CA GLU A 275 11.74 -15.10 -7.59
C GLU A 275 11.76 -14.14 -6.40
N VAL A 276 10.99 -13.08 -6.49
CA VAL A 276 10.81 -12.10 -5.41
C VAL A 276 9.34 -11.99 -5.06
N ARG A 277 9.08 -11.88 -3.77
CA ARG A 277 7.77 -11.48 -3.25
C ARG A 277 7.73 -9.96 -3.17
N TYR A 278 6.61 -9.38 -3.56
CA TYR A 278 6.39 -7.94 -3.44
C TYR A 278 4.94 -7.64 -3.02
N MET A 279 4.67 -6.43 -2.58
CA MET A 279 3.34 -6.02 -2.15
C MET A 279 2.51 -5.45 -3.30
N GLN A 280 3.12 -4.60 -4.13
CA GLN A 280 2.44 -3.87 -5.21
C GLN A 280 3.44 -3.44 -6.27
N LYS A 281 2.92 -3.08 -7.46
CA LYS A 281 3.67 -2.34 -8.49
C LYS A 281 3.28 -0.86 -8.46
N THR A 282 4.27 0.02 -8.59
CA THR A 282 4.00 1.45 -8.86
C THR A 282 3.40 1.61 -10.27
N PRO A 283 2.81 2.78 -10.59
CA PRO A 283 2.37 3.07 -11.96
C PRO A 283 3.45 2.88 -13.03
N ASN A 284 4.72 3.04 -12.66
CA ASN A 284 5.88 2.84 -13.54
C ASN A 284 6.40 1.39 -13.54
N GLY A 285 5.68 0.45 -12.94
CA GLY A 285 6.05 -0.97 -12.92
C GLY A 285 7.13 -1.37 -11.90
N ILE A 286 7.51 -0.46 -10.99
CA ILE A 286 8.50 -0.76 -9.94
C ILE A 286 7.84 -1.55 -8.81
N LEU A 287 8.46 -2.64 -8.38
CA LEU A 287 7.99 -3.47 -7.27
C LEU A 287 8.22 -2.77 -5.93
N ARG A 288 7.19 -2.74 -5.08
CA ARG A 288 7.27 -2.16 -3.74
C ARG A 288 7.54 -3.26 -2.70
N HIS A 289 8.48 -2.97 -1.79
CA HIS A 289 8.92 -3.89 -0.74
C HIS A 289 9.29 -5.28 -1.27
N PRO A 290 10.15 -5.37 -2.31
CA PRO A 290 10.55 -6.65 -2.85
C PRO A 290 11.45 -7.39 -1.86
N VAL A 291 11.13 -8.67 -1.66
CA VAL A 291 11.88 -9.59 -0.79
C VAL A 291 12.30 -10.78 -1.63
N PHE A 292 13.58 -11.13 -1.62
CA PHE A 292 14.10 -12.32 -2.25
C PHE A 292 13.45 -13.58 -1.67
N LEU A 293 13.05 -14.53 -2.52
CA LEU A 293 12.52 -15.82 -2.12
C LEU A 293 13.51 -16.95 -2.47
N ARG A 294 13.88 -17.06 -3.74
CA ARG A 294 14.77 -18.13 -4.23
C ARG A 294 15.38 -17.82 -5.58
N VAL A 295 16.40 -18.56 -5.95
CA VAL A 295 16.92 -18.61 -7.33
C VAL A 295 15.98 -19.47 -8.20
N ARG A 296 15.83 -19.11 -9.45
CA ARG A 296 15.06 -19.82 -10.48
C ARG A 296 16.01 -20.41 -11.52
N ASP A 297 16.53 -21.58 -11.23
CA ASP A 297 17.40 -22.36 -12.12
C ASP A 297 16.63 -23.08 -13.24
N ASP A 298 15.30 -23.14 -13.10
CA ASP A 298 14.35 -23.68 -14.05
C ASP A 298 13.91 -22.69 -15.15
N LYS A 299 14.43 -21.43 -15.14
CA LYS A 299 14.05 -20.35 -16.07
C LYS A 299 15.24 -19.73 -16.80
N ILE A 300 14.95 -19.14 -17.95
CA ILE A 300 15.93 -18.38 -18.73
C ILE A 300 15.57 -16.88 -18.72
N PRO A 301 16.54 -15.98 -18.96
CA PRO A 301 16.29 -14.53 -18.88
C PRO A 301 15.15 -14.04 -19.78
N SER A 302 14.93 -14.64 -20.94
CA SER A 302 13.83 -14.28 -21.85
C SER A 302 12.43 -14.54 -21.29
N ASP A 303 12.29 -15.32 -20.21
CA ASP A 303 11.02 -15.58 -19.55
C ASP A 303 10.60 -14.42 -18.63
N CYS A 304 11.58 -13.60 -18.20
CA CYS A 304 11.36 -12.47 -17.30
C CYS A 304 10.93 -11.24 -18.10
N ARG A 305 9.63 -11.12 -18.34
CA ARG A 305 9.03 -10.02 -19.11
C ARG A 305 8.07 -9.21 -18.27
N ILE A 306 8.06 -7.90 -18.47
CA ILE A 306 7.08 -7.00 -17.85
C ILE A 306 5.71 -7.41 -18.36
N SER A 307 4.89 -7.95 -17.46
CA SER A 307 3.47 -8.25 -17.73
C SER A 307 2.70 -6.94 -17.97
N LYS A 308 1.79 -6.95 -18.94
CA LYS A 308 0.90 -5.83 -19.27
C LYS A 308 0.00 -5.46 -18.10
#